data_2c2eef5f73fedbd3f80c477796933ebf
#
_entry.id   2c2eef5f73fedbd3f80c477796933ebf
#
_cell.length_a   1.000
_cell.length_b   1.000
_cell.length_c   1.000
_cell.angle_alpha   90.00
_cell.angle_beta   90.00
_cell.angle_gamma   90.00
#
_symmetry.space_group_name_H-M   'P 1'
#
loop_
_entity.id
_entity.type
_entity.pdbx_description
1 polymer ?
#
loop_
_entity_poly.entity_id
_entity_poly.type
_entity_poly.pdbx_seq_one_letter_code
_entity_poly.pdbx_strand_id
1 'polypeptide(L)'
;MKKVLLVDDEPSIVTLLAFNLEKDGYEVTTATDGAEGYRLAISNPFDFIILDLMLPSMDGMDICKRLRQEKFDTPIMILTAKDDELEKIIGLELGADDYMTKPFSPREVLARMKAILRRTNKAVPAEPVATAQPEPTEDETEK
;
A
#
# COMPACT_ATOMS: atom_id res chain seq x y z
N MET A 1 5.32 -16.21 -5.23
CA MET A 1 5.68 -14.80 -5.44
C MET A 1 4.49 -13.91 -5.14
N LYS A 2 4.68 -12.92 -4.31
CA LYS A 2 3.56 -12.04 -3.95
C LYS A 2 3.31 -11.03 -5.06
N LYS A 3 2.05 -10.72 -5.26
CA LYS A 3 1.61 -9.84 -6.34
C LYS A 3 1.23 -8.47 -5.80
N VAL A 4 1.78 -7.43 -6.42
CA VAL A 4 1.56 -6.05 -6.00
C VAL A 4 0.95 -5.26 -7.15
N LEU A 5 -0.10 -4.50 -6.86
CA LEU A 5 -0.67 -3.57 -7.81
C LEU A 5 -0.16 -2.18 -7.46
N LEU A 6 0.42 -1.50 -8.43
CA LEU A 6 0.98 -0.16 -8.24
C LEU A 6 0.24 0.80 -9.15
N VAL A 7 -0.47 1.77 -8.58
CA VAL A 7 -1.27 2.72 -9.34
C VAL A 7 -0.75 4.12 -9.07
N ASP A 8 -0.13 4.73 -10.08
CA ASP A 8 0.43 6.07 -9.96
C ASP A 8 0.55 6.63 -11.38
N ASP A 9 0.21 7.90 -11.57
CA ASP A 9 0.25 8.48 -12.90
C ASP A 9 1.58 9.15 -13.22
N GLU A 10 2.54 9.12 -12.31
CA GLU A 10 3.87 9.66 -12.58
C GLU A 10 4.81 8.55 -13.04
N PRO A 11 5.24 8.58 -14.32
CA PRO A 11 6.04 7.48 -14.85
C PRO A 11 7.34 7.23 -14.08
N SER A 12 7.96 8.29 -13.57
CA SER A 12 9.21 8.13 -12.84
C SER A 12 9.00 7.34 -11.55
N ILE A 13 7.88 7.56 -10.88
CA ILE A 13 7.57 6.84 -9.65
C ILE A 13 7.24 5.39 -9.96
N VAL A 14 6.44 5.15 -11.00
CA VAL A 14 6.10 3.80 -11.41
C VAL A 14 7.36 3.01 -11.73
N THR A 15 8.25 3.59 -12.54
CA THR A 15 9.48 2.91 -12.92
C THR A 15 10.34 2.61 -11.71
N LEU A 16 10.52 3.59 -10.84
CA LEU A 16 11.38 3.43 -9.67
C LEU A 16 10.85 2.37 -8.71
N LEU A 17 9.57 2.44 -8.38
CA LEU A 17 9.01 1.49 -7.44
C LEU A 17 8.90 0.10 -8.02
N ALA A 18 8.47 -0.01 -9.29
CA ALA A 18 8.36 -1.32 -9.91
C ALA A 18 9.73 -2.01 -9.96
N PHE A 19 10.78 -1.26 -10.31
CA PHE A 19 12.11 -1.83 -10.34
C PHE A 19 12.52 -2.37 -8.98
N ASN A 20 12.32 -1.57 -7.93
CA ASN A 20 12.73 -1.98 -6.59
C ASN A 20 11.88 -3.14 -6.07
N LEU A 21 10.60 -3.15 -6.38
CA LEU A 21 9.72 -4.24 -5.95
C LEU A 21 10.10 -5.54 -6.65
N GLU A 22 10.33 -5.47 -7.97
CA GLU A 22 10.68 -6.67 -8.73
C GLU A 22 12.04 -7.21 -8.32
N LYS A 23 12.96 -6.32 -8.01
CA LYS A 23 14.27 -6.71 -7.54
C LYS A 23 14.16 -7.48 -6.22
N ASP A 24 13.16 -7.16 -5.42
CA ASP A 24 12.95 -7.79 -4.13
C ASP A 24 12.03 -9.02 -4.22
N GLY A 25 11.71 -9.47 -5.42
CA GLY A 25 10.98 -10.70 -5.63
C GLY A 25 9.47 -10.58 -5.77
N TYR A 26 8.94 -9.38 -5.95
CA TYR A 26 7.50 -9.20 -6.11
C TYR A 26 7.14 -9.17 -7.59
N GLU A 27 5.93 -9.62 -7.89
CA GLU A 27 5.39 -9.52 -9.24
C GLU A 27 4.53 -8.27 -9.27
N VAL A 28 4.87 -7.30 -10.13
CA VAL A 28 4.23 -5.99 -10.12
C VAL A 28 3.36 -5.79 -11.35
N THR A 29 2.12 -5.36 -11.11
CA THR A 29 1.22 -4.92 -12.17
C THR A 29 1.02 -3.43 -11.96
N THR A 30 1.10 -2.64 -13.04
CA THR A 30 1.01 -1.19 -12.91
C THR A 30 -0.20 -0.65 -13.64
N ALA A 31 -0.72 0.49 -13.16
CA ALA A 31 -1.77 1.24 -13.82
C ALA A 31 -1.47 2.70 -13.64
N THR A 32 -1.87 3.53 -14.61
CA THR A 32 -1.59 4.96 -14.57
C THR A 32 -2.81 5.82 -14.35
N ASP A 33 -4.00 5.22 -14.30
CA ASP A 33 -5.17 5.98 -13.90
C ASP A 33 -6.00 5.16 -12.92
N GLY A 34 -6.86 5.85 -12.18
CA GLY A 34 -7.58 5.24 -11.09
C GLY A 34 -8.62 4.23 -11.53
N ALA A 35 -9.33 4.51 -12.63
CA ALA A 35 -10.36 3.57 -13.08
C ALA A 35 -9.76 2.24 -13.48
N GLU A 36 -8.64 2.28 -14.19
CA GLU A 36 -7.95 1.04 -14.55
C GLU A 36 -7.41 0.34 -13.33
N GLY A 37 -6.85 1.10 -12.38
CA GLY A 37 -6.35 0.52 -11.14
C GLY A 37 -7.44 -0.20 -10.38
N TYR A 38 -8.60 0.41 -10.27
CA TYR A 38 -9.74 -0.20 -9.59
C TYR A 38 -10.18 -1.46 -10.32
N ARG A 39 -10.30 -1.39 -11.64
CA ARG A 39 -10.71 -2.55 -12.42
C ARG A 39 -9.75 -3.72 -12.25
N LEU A 40 -8.45 -3.43 -12.23
CA LEU A 40 -7.46 -4.48 -12.02
C LEU A 40 -7.55 -5.06 -10.61
N ALA A 41 -7.79 -4.19 -9.63
CA ALA A 41 -7.85 -4.64 -8.24
C ALA A 41 -9.00 -5.61 -8.00
N ILE A 42 -10.14 -5.39 -8.63
CA ILE A 42 -11.27 -6.28 -8.42
C ILE A 42 -11.24 -7.51 -9.31
N SER A 43 -10.41 -7.49 -10.36
CA SER A 43 -10.36 -8.60 -11.33
C SER A 43 -9.26 -9.59 -11.06
N ASN A 44 -8.32 -9.26 -10.20
CA ASN A 44 -7.14 -10.10 -9.97
C ASN A 44 -6.83 -10.19 -8.48
N PRO A 45 -6.25 -11.30 -8.04
CA PRO A 45 -5.87 -11.42 -6.64
C PRO A 45 -4.51 -10.76 -6.41
N PHE A 46 -4.50 -9.66 -5.68
CA PHE A 46 -3.25 -9.00 -5.29
C PHE A 46 -3.02 -9.19 -3.81
N ASP A 47 -1.75 -9.23 -3.43
CA ASP A 47 -1.37 -9.36 -2.02
C ASP A 47 -1.18 -7.99 -1.39
N PHE A 48 -0.95 -6.97 -2.20
CA PHE A 48 -0.72 -5.62 -1.71
C PHE A 48 -1.05 -4.62 -2.81
N ILE A 49 -1.57 -3.45 -2.43
CA ILE A 49 -1.89 -2.39 -3.39
C ILE A 49 -1.24 -1.09 -2.94
N ILE A 50 -0.54 -0.44 -3.85
CA ILE A 50 0.04 0.89 -3.61
C ILE A 50 -0.68 1.86 -4.53
N LEU A 51 -1.33 2.88 -3.94
CA LEU A 51 -2.15 3.82 -4.68
C LEU A 51 -1.67 5.25 -4.48
N ASP A 52 -1.51 5.99 -5.57
CA ASP A 52 -1.34 7.43 -5.47
C ASP A 52 -2.70 8.03 -5.11
N LEU A 53 -2.69 9.06 -4.30
CA LEU A 53 -3.93 9.73 -3.91
C LEU A 53 -4.54 10.49 -5.09
N MET A 54 -3.71 11.25 -5.81
CA MET A 54 -4.19 12.11 -6.89
C MET A 54 -4.03 11.41 -8.23
N LEU A 55 -5.08 10.75 -8.67
CA LEU A 55 -5.09 10.02 -9.93
C LEU A 55 -6.15 10.55 -10.86
N PRO A 56 -5.93 10.46 -12.19
CA PRO A 56 -7.01 10.80 -13.12
C PRO A 56 -8.11 9.74 -13.04
N SER A 57 -9.27 10.13 -13.40
CA SER A 57 -10.51 9.36 -13.51
C SER A 57 -11.10 8.86 -12.19
N MET A 58 -10.30 8.34 -11.28
CA MET A 58 -10.80 7.92 -9.97
C MET A 58 -9.63 8.02 -8.99
N ASP A 59 -9.77 8.81 -7.94
CA ASP A 59 -8.65 9.04 -7.05
C ASP A 59 -8.44 7.89 -6.06
N GLY A 60 -7.29 7.91 -5.39
CA GLY A 60 -6.91 6.81 -4.51
C GLY A 60 -7.84 6.60 -3.35
N MET A 61 -8.45 7.68 -2.83
CA MET A 61 -9.40 7.54 -1.73
C MET A 61 -10.65 6.81 -2.17
N ASP A 62 -11.15 7.14 -3.36
CA ASP A 62 -12.34 6.48 -3.90
C ASP A 62 -12.08 5.00 -4.15
N ILE A 63 -10.90 4.69 -4.67
CA ILE A 63 -10.55 3.29 -4.90
C ILE A 63 -10.55 2.53 -3.58
N CYS A 64 -9.89 3.08 -2.57
CA CYS A 64 -9.80 2.44 -1.27
C CYS A 64 -11.18 2.22 -0.67
N LYS A 65 -12.00 3.26 -0.71
CA LYS A 65 -13.36 3.18 -0.16
C LYS A 65 -14.17 2.10 -0.85
N ARG A 66 -14.12 2.07 -2.19
CA ARG A 66 -14.89 1.08 -2.94
C ARG A 66 -14.42 -0.35 -2.67
N LEU A 67 -13.11 -0.54 -2.59
CA LEU A 67 -12.59 -1.87 -2.32
C LEU A 67 -13.06 -2.37 -0.97
N ARG A 68 -13.06 -1.51 0.03
CA ARG A 68 -13.53 -1.91 1.35
C ARG A 68 -15.03 -2.17 1.39
N GLN A 69 -15.79 -1.38 0.64
CA GLN A 69 -17.23 -1.61 0.54
C GLN A 69 -17.54 -2.94 -0.12
N GLU A 70 -16.68 -3.37 -1.04
CA GLU A 70 -16.85 -4.64 -1.73
C GLU A 70 -16.13 -5.78 -1.04
N LYS A 71 -15.71 -5.55 0.19
CA LYS A 71 -15.17 -6.59 1.06
C LYS A 71 -13.79 -7.12 0.66
N PHE A 72 -13.02 -6.34 -0.07
CA PHE A 72 -11.64 -6.71 -0.32
C PHE A 72 -10.79 -6.34 0.88
N ASP A 73 -10.02 -7.29 1.37
CA ASP A 73 -9.16 -7.08 2.54
C ASP A 73 -7.72 -6.79 2.18
N THR A 74 -7.41 -6.74 0.90
CA THR A 74 -6.04 -6.54 0.45
C THR A 74 -5.44 -5.30 1.11
N PRO A 75 -4.24 -5.40 1.69
CA PRO A 75 -3.61 -4.23 2.30
C PRO A 75 -3.36 -3.13 1.27
N ILE A 76 -3.61 -1.89 1.66
CA ILE A 76 -3.48 -0.74 0.79
C ILE A 76 -2.59 0.31 1.43
N MET A 77 -1.59 0.78 0.68
CA MET A 77 -0.75 1.89 1.08
C MET A 77 -1.03 3.06 0.14
N ILE A 78 -1.33 4.23 0.68
CA ILE A 78 -1.61 5.41 -0.12
C ILE A 78 -0.36 6.30 -0.17
N LEU A 79 -0.02 6.75 -1.37
CA LEU A 79 1.06 7.71 -1.58
C LEU A 79 0.45 9.07 -1.86
N THR A 80 1.03 10.11 -1.31
CA THR A 80 0.52 11.46 -1.54
C THR A 80 1.66 12.45 -1.62
N ALA A 81 1.49 13.49 -2.43
CA ALA A 81 2.47 14.56 -2.50
C ALA A 81 2.32 15.54 -1.36
N LYS A 82 1.21 15.46 -0.63
CA LYS A 82 0.95 16.41 0.44
C LYS A 82 1.06 15.79 1.79
N ASP A 83 1.69 16.50 2.68
CA ASP A 83 1.74 16.08 4.07
C ASP A 83 0.56 16.73 4.77
N ASP A 84 -0.63 16.30 4.41
CA ASP A 84 -1.87 16.83 4.96
C ASP A 84 -2.39 15.84 5.97
N GLU A 85 -2.34 16.21 7.23
CA GLU A 85 -2.74 15.31 8.30
C GLU A 85 -4.20 14.92 8.24
N LEU A 86 -5.04 15.85 7.82
CA LEU A 86 -6.46 15.54 7.69
C LEU A 86 -6.69 14.46 6.63
N GLU A 87 -6.01 14.58 5.49
CA GLU A 87 -6.14 13.57 4.43
C GLU A 87 -5.62 12.21 4.88
N LYS A 88 -4.56 12.21 5.69
CA LYS A 88 -4.04 10.95 6.23
C LYS A 88 -5.06 10.28 7.13
N ILE A 89 -5.70 11.05 7.99
CA ILE A 89 -6.71 10.52 8.89
C ILE A 89 -7.88 9.96 8.11
N ILE A 90 -8.35 10.71 7.11
CA ILE A 90 -9.48 10.26 6.28
C ILE A 90 -9.12 8.97 5.55
N GLY A 91 -7.90 8.91 4.98
CA GLY A 91 -7.47 7.72 4.27
C GLY A 91 -7.46 6.49 5.16
N LEU A 92 -6.93 6.62 6.36
CA LEU A 92 -6.88 5.49 7.28
C LEU A 92 -8.28 5.09 7.73
N GLU A 93 -9.17 6.06 7.93
CA GLU A 93 -10.55 5.76 8.30
C GLU A 93 -11.31 5.06 7.19
N LEU A 94 -10.92 5.32 5.94
CA LEU A 94 -11.55 4.66 4.80
C LEU A 94 -10.98 3.27 4.54
N GLY A 95 -9.99 2.87 5.32
CA GLY A 95 -9.50 1.51 5.25
C GLY A 95 -8.10 1.30 4.70
N ALA A 96 -7.34 2.37 4.48
CA ALA A 96 -5.95 2.22 4.08
C ALA A 96 -5.14 1.71 5.26
N ASP A 97 -4.13 0.92 4.97
CA ASP A 97 -3.28 0.34 6.02
C ASP A 97 -2.08 1.20 6.33
N ASP A 98 -1.68 2.05 5.41
CA ASP A 98 -0.54 2.95 5.64
C ASP A 98 -0.63 4.11 4.67
N TYR A 99 0.18 5.09 4.90
CA TYR A 99 0.12 6.35 4.18
C TYR A 99 1.53 6.92 4.12
N MET A 100 2.01 7.23 2.93
CA MET A 100 3.35 7.80 2.78
C MET A 100 3.32 9.08 1.99
N THR A 101 4.15 10.03 2.41
CA THR A 101 4.24 11.34 1.77
C THR A 101 5.43 11.36 0.82
N LYS A 102 5.21 11.87 -0.38
CA LYS A 102 6.29 12.09 -1.34
C LYS A 102 7.07 13.34 -0.93
N PRO A 103 8.36 13.39 -1.11
CA PRO A 103 9.19 12.33 -1.67
C PRO A 103 9.47 11.23 -0.64
N PHE A 104 9.57 10.02 -1.12
CA PHE A 104 9.82 8.88 -0.24
C PHE A 104 10.99 8.06 -0.76
N SER A 105 11.52 7.20 0.09
CA SER A 105 12.55 6.27 -0.30
C SER A 105 11.87 4.96 -0.71
N PRO A 106 12.24 4.35 -1.85
CA PRO A 106 11.70 3.03 -2.19
C PRO A 106 11.99 2.01 -1.11
N ARG A 107 13.12 2.16 -0.43
CA ARG A 107 13.49 1.29 0.67
C ARG A 107 12.48 1.40 1.81
N GLU A 108 12.02 2.60 2.11
CA GLU A 108 11.03 2.80 3.16
C GLU A 108 9.69 2.19 2.76
N VAL A 109 9.29 2.35 1.50
CA VAL A 109 8.07 1.74 0.99
C VAL A 109 8.13 0.22 1.17
N LEU A 110 9.25 -0.38 0.78
CA LEU A 110 9.42 -1.82 0.91
C LEU A 110 9.39 -2.27 2.35
N ALA A 111 10.04 -1.52 3.24
CA ALA A 111 10.07 -1.89 4.65
C ALA A 111 8.67 -1.87 5.26
N ARG A 112 7.90 -0.83 4.95
CA ARG A 112 6.54 -0.72 5.47
C ARG A 112 5.64 -1.80 4.90
N MET A 113 5.78 -2.07 3.59
CA MET A 113 4.99 -3.12 2.94
C MET A 113 5.28 -4.48 3.58
N LYS A 114 6.55 -4.78 3.81
CA LYS A 114 6.92 -6.05 4.42
C LYS A 114 6.33 -6.18 5.83
N ALA A 115 6.35 -5.09 6.59
CA ALA A 115 5.79 -5.11 7.94
C ALA A 115 4.29 -5.40 7.89
N ILE A 116 3.58 -4.79 6.95
CA ILE A 116 2.15 -5.00 6.82
C ILE A 116 1.85 -6.43 6.37
N LEU A 117 2.59 -6.92 5.38
CA LEU A 117 2.40 -8.27 4.88
C LEU A 117 2.68 -9.30 5.96
N ARG A 118 3.68 -9.04 6.79
CA ARG A 118 4.01 -9.96 7.87
C ARG A 118 2.86 -10.05 8.87
N ARG A 119 2.24 -8.91 9.20
CA ARG A 119 1.09 -8.92 10.11
C ARG A 119 -0.08 -9.66 9.51
N THR A 120 -0.32 -9.45 8.23
CA THR A 120 -1.42 -10.11 7.55
C THR A 120 -1.23 -11.62 7.51
N ASN A 121 -0.01 -12.06 7.22
CA ASN A 121 0.28 -13.48 7.17
C ASN A 121 0.23 -14.14 8.53
N LYS A 122 0.31 -13.33 9.58
CA LYS A 122 0.23 -13.88 10.90
C LYS A 122 -1.14 -13.82 11.46
N ALA A 123 -2.08 -13.68 10.67
CA ALA A 123 -3.44 -13.77 11.12
C ALA A 123 -3.64 -15.09 11.78
N VAL A 124 -2.77 -15.96 11.56
CA VAL A 124 -2.80 -17.16 12.28
C VAL A 124 -2.36 -16.81 13.63
N PRO A 125 -3.08 -17.11 14.54
CA PRO A 125 -2.86 -16.76 15.84
C PRO A 125 -1.68 -17.23 16.41
N ALA A 126 -1.03 -17.00 16.58
CA ALA A 126 -0.16 -17.44 17.12
C ALA A 126 0.46 -16.78 17.89
N GLU A 127 0.60 -16.59 17.92
CA GLU A 127 1.26 -16.30 18.39
C GLU A 127 1.30 -15.32 19.01
N PRO A 128 1.29 -15.37 19.65
CA PRO A 128 1.22 -14.48 20.32
C PRO A 128 2.29 -13.66 20.53
N VAL A 129 2.57 -13.69 20.50
CA VAL A 129 3.17 -13.11 20.68
C VAL A 129 3.73 -12.31 20.88
N ALA A 130 3.87 -12.36 20.79
CA ALA A 130 4.31 -11.84 20.94
C ALA A 130 4.77 -10.97 21.02
N THR A 131 4.81 -10.91 20.95
CA THR A 131 5.09 -10.31 21.01
C THR A 131 5.54 -9.42 21.07
N ALA A 132 5.71 -9.26 21.00
CA ALA A 132 5.97 -8.61 21.03
C ALA A 132 6.57 -7.76 20.74
N GLN A 133 6.81 -7.75 20.60
CA GLN A 133 7.20 -7.05 20.31
C GLN A 133 7.31 -6.07 20.00
N PRO A 134 7.53 -5.80 19.99
CA PRO A 134 7.55 -4.91 19.61
C PRO A 134 7.90 -4.26 19.02
N GLU A 135 8.07 -4.10 18.91
CA GLU A 135 8.16 -3.34 18.43
C GLU A 135 8.34 -2.74 18.04
N PRO A 136 8.74 -2.74 18.09
CA PRO A 136 8.77 -1.85 17.76
C PRO A 136 8.90 -1.33 17.31
N THR A 137 9.20 -1.17 17.28
CA THR A 137 9.08 -0.43 17.07
C THR A 137 9.26 -0.08 16.71
N GLU A 138 9.54 0.05 16.51
CA GLU A 138 9.50 0.65 16.36
C GLU A 138 9.48 0.94 16.08
N ASP A 139 9.98 1.05 16.03
CA ASP A 139 9.91 1.58 15.99
C ASP A 139 10.08 1.72 15.79
N GLU A 140 10.38 1.82 15.75
CA GLU A 140 10.47 2.25 15.71
C GLU A 140 10.80 2.41 15.44
N THR A 141 11.24 2.50 15.37
CA THR A 141 11.44 2.87 15.30
C THR A 141 11.88 2.83 15.13
N GLU A 142 12.12 3.00 15.09
CA GLU A 142 12.27 3.19 15.09
C GLU A 142 12.45 3.21 14.84
N LYS A 143 12.88 3.43 14.82
CA LYS A 143 12.95 3.65 14.76
C LYS A 143 13.14 3.67 14.64
#